data_c33f776f02c64abb194c55d74d0e645f
#
_entry.id   c33f776f02c64abb194c55d74d0e645f
#
_cell.length_a   1.000
_cell.length_b   1.000
_cell.length_c   1.000
_cell.angle_alpha   90.00
_cell.angle_beta   90.00
_cell.angle_gamma   90.00
#
_symmetry.space_group_name_H-M   'P 1'
#
loop_
_entity.id
_entity.type
_entity.pdbx_description
1 polymer ?
#
loop_
_entity_poly.entity_id
_entity_poly.type
_entity_poly.pdbx_seq_one_letter_code
_entity_poly.pdbx_strand_id
1 'polypeptide(L)'
;MFAAGRRCAPHSLAGGSGLHVLLPARWLPCFALVLGGKAPGGAPAGCGSLSGAYTCRRVRSIIPYSVLDLAPIAQGGSAAQSYCNTLDLARHAERWGYQRYWLAEHHGMPGIASAATSILIGHVAGGTSTIRVGAGGIMLPNHSPLVIAEQFGTLASLYPNRIDLGLGRAPGSDYAAARALRRNLAADADAFPDDVLELLDYFAPASKNPVQAVPGRGLQVPVWILGSSLFGAQLAAALGLPYAFASHFAPQHMLQAISIYRADFQPSQYLAKPHVMLGFNVFAAETDAAAALCATSMQQAFVNYRSGRPAQLPAPLPGYAERMSAPERALLDSVLSCTAIGSPDTVRARLQAFIAHTAADELMIASQIFAHTERLRSYEITAEIFAGMPAAA
;
A
#
# COMPACT_ATOMS: atom_id res chain seq x y z
N MET A 1 -9.74 -23.61 56.79
CA MET A 1 -10.82 -23.24 57.72
C MET A 1 -11.92 -22.59 56.93
N PHE A 2 -13.02 -23.31 56.78
CA PHE A 2 -14.41 -22.90 56.69
C PHE A 2 -14.80 -21.79 55.69
N ALA A 3 -15.72 -21.95 54.85
CA ALA A 3 -16.85 -22.80 54.55
C ALA A 3 -17.99 -21.94 53.95
N ALA A 4 -18.62 -22.50 52.95
CA ALA A 4 -20.04 -22.43 52.59
C ALA A 4 -20.62 -21.10 52.15
N GLY A 5 -21.19 -20.89 50.99
CA GLY A 5 -22.17 -21.72 50.32
C GLY A 5 -23.55 -21.07 50.36
N ARG A 6 -24.12 -20.68 49.26
CA ARG A 6 -25.57 -20.77 49.01
C ARG A 6 -25.93 -20.66 47.54
N ARG A 7 -26.58 -21.69 47.08
CA ARG A 7 -27.36 -21.75 45.82
C ARG A 7 -28.72 -21.11 46.06
N CYS A 8 -29.32 -20.48 45.11
CA CYS A 8 -30.79 -20.46 44.92
C CYS A 8 -31.10 -20.57 43.43
N ALA A 9 -31.94 -21.53 43.13
CA ALA A 9 -32.51 -21.86 41.83
C ALA A 9 -33.92 -21.19 41.70
N PRO A 10 -34.73 -21.51 40.65
CA PRO A 10 -35.28 -20.52 39.74
C PRO A 10 -36.77 -20.22 40.01
N HIS A 11 -37.32 -19.14 39.53
CA HIS A 11 -38.73 -18.94 39.34
C HIS A 11 -39.08 -18.67 37.88
N SER A 12 -39.84 -19.58 37.33
CA SER A 12 -40.67 -19.42 36.14
C SER A 12 -41.90 -18.60 36.48
N LEU A 13 -42.31 -17.70 35.62
CA LEU A 13 -43.72 -17.39 35.37
C LEU A 13 -43.87 -16.77 33.96
N ALA A 14 -44.83 -17.34 33.27
CA ALA A 14 -45.31 -16.99 31.95
C ALA A 14 -46.18 -15.72 31.99
N GLY A 15 -46.30 -15.06 30.86
CA GLY A 15 -47.27 -13.99 30.64
C GLY A 15 -46.99 -13.20 29.37
N GLY A 16 -47.71 -13.53 28.28
CA GLY A 16 -47.60 -12.90 26.99
C GLY A 16 -48.24 -11.53 26.92
N SER A 17 -47.79 -10.76 25.99
CA SER A 17 -48.63 -9.83 25.21
C SER A 17 -47.82 -9.34 24.00
N GLY A 18 -48.38 -9.57 22.83
CA GLY A 18 -47.79 -9.19 21.54
C GLY A 18 -47.83 -7.68 21.35
N LEU A 19 -46.73 -7.19 20.78
CA LEU A 19 -46.71 -5.87 20.18
C LEU A 19 -46.38 -6.03 18.69
N HIS A 20 -47.42 -5.92 17.86
CA HIS A 20 -47.28 -5.78 16.41
C HIS A 20 -46.66 -4.41 16.10
N VAL A 21 -45.43 -4.41 15.62
CA VAL A 21 -44.83 -3.22 14.98
C VAL A 21 -45.03 -3.36 13.47
N LEU A 22 -45.92 -2.57 12.94
CA LEU A 22 -46.14 -2.36 11.50
C LEU A 22 -44.93 -1.70 10.87
N LEU A 23 -44.26 -2.40 9.95
CA LEU A 23 -43.28 -1.83 9.04
C LEU A 23 -44.02 -1.27 7.80
N PRO A 24 -43.72 -0.03 7.34
CA PRO A 24 -44.26 0.46 6.08
C PRO A 24 -43.51 -0.17 4.90
N ALA A 25 -44.25 -0.87 4.07
CA ALA A 25 -43.82 -1.33 2.75
C ALA A 25 -43.71 -0.11 1.82
N ARG A 26 -42.51 0.13 1.27
CA ARG A 26 -42.29 0.86 0.00
C ARG A 26 -40.85 0.74 -0.45
N TRP A 27 -40.61 -0.17 -1.41
CA TRP A 27 -39.60 -0.07 -2.47
C TRP A 27 -39.82 -1.23 -3.43
N LEU A 28 -40.58 -0.97 -4.50
CA LEU A 28 -40.65 -1.81 -5.70
C LEU A 28 -39.77 -1.18 -6.79
N PRO A 29 -39.01 -1.96 -7.57
CA PRO A 29 -38.19 -1.44 -8.63
C PRO A 29 -39.01 -1.16 -9.90
N CYS A 30 -38.81 -0.01 -10.51
CA CYS A 30 -39.27 0.29 -11.86
C CYS A 30 -38.43 -0.45 -12.89
N PHE A 31 -38.98 -1.48 -13.51
CA PHE A 31 -38.55 -1.95 -14.83
C PHE A 31 -39.26 -1.13 -15.87
N ALA A 32 -38.53 -0.32 -16.66
CA ALA A 32 -39.03 0.31 -17.86
C ALA A 32 -38.56 -0.48 -19.09
N LEU A 33 -39.52 -1.09 -19.74
CA LEU A 33 -39.43 -1.70 -21.07
C LEU A 33 -39.37 -0.58 -22.09
N VAL A 34 -38.35 -0.49 -22.93
CA VAL A 34 -38.33 0.41 -24.12
C VAL A 34 -38.47 -0.43 -25.36
N LEU A 35 -39.67 -0.35 -25.96
CA LEU A 35 -39.94 -0.81 -27.33
C LEU A 35 -39.66 0.36 -28.30
N GLY A 36 -39.11 0.00 -29.43
CA GLY A 36 -38.58 0.89 -30.45
C GLY A 36 -39.59 1.79 -31.19
N GLY A 37 -39.09 2.87 -31.74
CA GLY A 37 -39.76 3.76 -32.66
C GLY A 37 -38.77 4.53 -33.52
N LYS A 38 -38.93 4.41 -34.84
CA LYS A 38 -38.12 5.00 -35.93
C LYS A 38 -38.20 6.53 -35.98
N ALA A 39 -37.10 7.13 -36.48
CA ALA A 39 -36.94 8.55 -36.86
C ALA A 39 -37.89 9.03 -37.97
N PRO A 40 -38.03 10.37 -38.18
CA PRO A 40 -37.23 10.99 -39.23
C PRO A 40 -36.74 12.45 -38.97
N GLY A 41 -35.61 12.70 -39.50
CA GLY A 41 -35.13 13.79 -40.33
C GLY A 41 -35.24 15.27 -39.88
N GLY A 42 -34.07 15.96 -39.90
CA GLY A 42 -33.97 17.41 -39.97
C GLY A 42 -32.75 18.00 -39.30
N ALA A 43 -31.68 18.23 -40.07
CA ALA A 43 -30.56 19.06 -39.63
C ALA A 43 -30.91 20.55 -39.77
N PRO A 44 -30.31 21.43 -38.94
CA PRO A 44 -29.55 22.52 -39.53
C PRO A 44 -28.14 22.69 -38.97
N ALA A 45 -27.33 23.33 -39.79
CA ALA A 45 -25.90 23.53 -39.72
C ALA A 45 -25.44 24.49 -38.62
N GLY A 46 -24.21 24.24 -38.12
CA GLY A 46 -23.23 25.27 -37.83
C GLY A 46 -23.11 25.75 -36.42
N CYS A 47 -22.25 25.12 -35.65
CA CYS A 47 -21.38 25.82 -34.68
C CYS A 47 -20.09 25.03 -34.46
N GLY A 48 -18.97 25.60 -34.91
CA GLY A 48 -17.67 24.97 -34.81
C GLY A 48 -17.23 24.84 -33.33
N SER A 49 -17.21 23.62 -32.84
CA SER A 49 -16.57 23.29 -31.57
C SER A 49 -15.09 23.01 -31.81
N LEU A 50 -14.23 23.91 -31.37
CA LEU A 50 -12.80 23.66 -31.20
C LEU A 50 -12.66 22.67 -30.04
N SER A 51 -12.84 21.38 -30.30
CA SER A 51 -12.43 20.32 -29.39
C SER A 51 -10.92 20.09 -29.57
N GLY A 52 -10.12 20.90 -28.88
CA GLY A 52 -8.71 20.56 -28.61
C GLY A 52 -8.67 19.33 -27.72
N ALA A 53 -8.66 18.14 -28.32
CA ALA A 53 -8.33 16.92 -27.63
C ALA A 53 -6.88 17.04 -27.16
N TYR A 54 -6.67 17.44 -25.92
CA TYR A 54 -5.41 17.23 -25.22
C TYR A 54 -5.24 15.72 -25.05
N THR A 55 -4.71 15.06 -26.08
CA THR A 55 -4.12 13.74 -25.95
C THR A 55 -2.90 13.90 -25.04
N CYS A 56 -3.08 13.63 -23.75
CA CYS A 56 -1.99 13.45 -22.84
C CYS A 56 -1.17 12.24 -23.37
N ARG A 57 -0.16 12.51 -24.19
CA ARG A 57 0.83 11.50 -24.59
C ARG A 57 1.47 11.04 -23.28
N ARG A 58 1.12 9.84 -22.81
CA ARG A 58 1.90 9.15 -21.79
C ARG A 58 3.33 9.04 -22.33
N VAL A 59 4.21 9.90 -21.84
CA VAL A 59 5.63 9.74 -22.05
C VAL A 59 5.99 8.44 -21.35
N ARG A 60 6.46 7.42 -22.11
CA ARG A 60 6.93 6.16 -21.53
C ARG A 60 8.17 6.49 -20.70
N SER A 61 8.06 6.36 -19.38
CA SER A 61 9.20 6.37 -18.47
C SER A 61 10.09 5.14 -18.73
N ILE A 62 11.33 5.19 -18.27
CA ILE A 62 12.27 4.04 -18.34
C ILE A 62 11.62 2.80 -17.74
N ILE A 63 11.03 2.92 -16.55
CA ILE A 63 10.28 1.88 -15.83
C ILE A 63 9.09 2.50 -15.13
N PRO A 64 8.04 1.74 -14.80
CA PRO A 64 6.96 2.18 -13.93
C PRO A 64 7.47 2.65 -12.56
N TYR A 65 6.78 3.63 -12.00
CA TYR A 65 7.06 4.13 -10.67
C TYR A 65 5.75 4.32 -9.90
N SER A 66 5.80 4.03 -8.61
CA SER A 66 4.64 3.91 -7.73
C SER A 66 4.89 4.60 -6.39
N VAL A 67 3.85 4.86 -5.61
CA VAL A 67 3.94 5.51 -4.29
C VAL A 67 3.73 4.48 -3.19
N LEU A 68 4.61 4.51 -2.16
CA LEU A 68 4.36 3.88 -0.87
C LEU A 68 4.06 4.96 0.17
N ASP A 69 2.86 4.92 0.71
CA ASP A 69 2.43 5.83 1.77
C ASP A 69 2.22 5.09 3.09
N LEU A 70 2.79 5.64 4.14
CA LEU A 70 2.58 5.19 5.51
C LEU A 70 1.52 6.03 6.23
N ALA A 71 0.89 6.99 5.54
CA ALA A 71 0.01 7.99 6.14
C ALA A 71 0.66 8.64 7.37
N PRO A 72 1.80 9.36 7.22
CA PRO A 72 2.57 9.87 8.35
C PRO A 72 1.78 10.91 9.14
N ILE A 73 1.81 10.77 10.47
CA ILE A 73 1.28 11.78 11.40
C ILE A 73 2.44 12.70 11.77
N ALA A 74 2.45 13.90 11.26
CA ALA A 74 3.43 14.92 11.61
C ALA A 74 3.27 15.36 13.07
N GLN A 75 4.36 15.75 13.73
CA GLN A 75 4.35 16.26 15.10
C GLN A 75 3.39 17.44 15.24
N GLY A 76 2.48 17.37 16.19
CA GLY A 76 1.40 18.33 16.39
C GLY A 76 0.20 18.15 15.45
N GLY A 77 0.25 17.20 14.50
CA GLY A 77 -0.84 16.84 13.60
C GLY A 77 -1.74 15.73 14.17
N SER A 78 -2.70 15.30 13.35
CA SER A 78 -3.65 14.25 13.68
C SER A 78 -3.76 13.18 12.59
N ALA A 79 -4.30 12.01 12.93
CA ALA A 79 -4.62 10.98 11.94
C ALA A 79 -5.62 11.47 10.89
N ALA A 80 -6.61 12.29 11.28
CA ALA A 80 -7.57 12.88 10.35
C ALA A 80 -6.87 13.74 9.28
N GLN A 81 -5.94 14.59 9.68
CA GLN A 81 -5.14 15.38 8.75
C GLN A 81 -4.27 14.49 7.87
N SER A 82 -3.67 13.44 8.43
CA SER A 82 -2.89 12.48 7.67
C SER A 82 -3.71 11.79 6.58
N TYR A 83 -4.97 11.40 6.85
CA TYR A 83 -5.85 10.81 5.84
C TYR A 83 -6.24 11.80 4.72
N CYS A 84 -6.47 13.08 5.06
CA CYS A 84 -6.65 14.12 4.05
C CYS A 84 -5.42 14.25 3.15
N ASN A 85 -4.22 14.29 3.75
CA ASN A 85 -2.96 14.39 3.02
C ASN A 85 -2.69 13.14 2.15
N THR A 86 -3.04 11.94 2.64
CA THR A 86 -2.94 10.67 1.90
C THR A 86 -3.81 10.71 0.64
N LEU A 87 -5.08 11.11 0.75
CA LEU A 87 -5.97 11.20 -0.39
C LEU A 87 -5.53 12.30 -1.38
N ASP A 88 -5.09 13.44 -0.87
CA ASP A 88 -4.59 14.54 -1.71
C ASP A 88 -3.34 14.12 -2.49
N LEU A 89 -2.36 13.46 -1.84
CA LEU A 89 -1.19 12.91 -2.52
C LEU A 89 -1.59 11.85 -3.57
N ALA A 90 -2.54 10.97 -3.27
CA ALA A 90 -2.98 9.96 -4.22
C ALA A 90 -3.59 10.57 -5.49
N ARG A 91 -4.38 11.64 -5.35
CA ARG A 91 -4.94 12.40 -6.49
C ARG A 91 -3.84 13.09 -7.31
N HIS A 92 -2.82 13.62 -6.66
CA HIS A 92 -1.66 14.21 -7.34
C HIS A 92 -0.84 13.13 -8.05
N ALA A 93 -0.54 12.01 -7.40
CA ALA A 93 0.19 10.89 -7.97
C ALA A 93 -0.53 10.33 -9.21
N GLU A 94 -1.86 10.22 -9.18
CA GLU A 94 -2.67 9.83 -10.34
C GLU A 94 -2.45 10.78 -11.53
N ARG A 95 -2.49 12.10 -11.31
CA ARG A 95 -2.26 13.11 -12.35
C ARG A 95 -0.82 13.11 -12.88
N TRP A 96 0.14 12.84 -12.01
CA TRP A 96 1.55 12.77 -12.38
C TRP A 96 1.98 11.46 -13.02
N GLY A 97 1.04 10.49 -13.17
CA GLY A 97 1.27 9.24 -13.89
C GLY A 97 1.95 8.15 -13.09
N TYR A 98 1.94 8.22 -11.77
CA TYR A 98 2.31 7.09 -10.92
C TYR A 98 1.40 5.89 -11.21
N GLN A 99 2.01 4.69 -11.25
CA GLN A 99 1.28 3.47 -11.62
C GLN A 99 0.38 3.00 -10.48
N ARG A 100 0.88 3.05 -9.23
CA ARG A 100 0.21 2.54 -8.04
C ARG A 100 0.36 3.49 -6.85
N TYR A 101 -0.59 3.40 -5.94
CA TYR A 101 -0.55 4.01 -4.62
C TYR A 101 -0.78 2.93 -3.57
N TRP A 102 0.28 2.50 -2.89
CA TRP A 102 0.20 1.47 -1.88
C TRP A 102 0.30 2.04 -0.47
N LEU A 103 -0.43 1.43 0.45
CA LEU A 103 -0.48 1.79 1.85
C LEU A 103 0.15 0.66 2.67
N ALA A 104 1.07 1.00 3.58
CA ALA A 104 1.73 0.04 4.44
C ALA A 104 0.89 -0.23 5.71
N GLU A 105 0.89 -1.47 6.21
CA GLU A 105 0.30 -1.82 7.51
C GLU A 105 1.33 -1.70 8.62
N HIS A 106 1.05 -0.86 9.63
CA HIS A 106 1.84 -0.76 10.86
C HIS A 106 0.92 -0.54 12.07
N HIS A 107 1.21 -1.23 13.16
CA HIS A 107 0.44 -1.15 14.39
C HIS A 107 1.29 -0.62 15.55
N GLY A 108 0.65 0.08 16.50
CA GLY A 108 1.31 0.59 17.69
C GLY A 108 2.32 1.72 17.44
N MET A 109 2.32 2.34 16.25
CA MET A 109 3.25 3.41 15.87
C MET A 109 2.57 4.78 15.89
N PRO A 110 2.95 5.70 16.82
CA PRO A 110 2.29 7.00 16.95
C PRO A 110 2.39 7.90 15.72
N GLY A 111 3.41 7.68 14.88
CA GLY A 111 3.68 8.45 13.66
C GLY A 111 3.09 7.89 12.38
N ILE A 112 2.31 6.80 12.44
CA ILE A 112 1.78 6.10 11.25
C ILE A 112 0.28 5.85 11.42
N ALA A 113 -0.54 6.34 10.49
CA ALA A 113 -2.00 6.23 10.56
C ALA A 113 -2.59 5.09 9.71
N SER A 114 -1.78 4.29 9.01
CA SER A 114 -2.24 3.29 8.04
C SER A 114 -2.52 1.89 8.62
N ALA A 115 -2.79 1.78 9.93
CA ALA A 115 -3.03 0.49 10.60
C ALA A 115 -4.24 -0.28 10.03
N ALA A 116 -5.35 0.40 9.77
CA ALA A 116 -6.54 -0.18 9.14
C ALA A 116 -6.44 -0.11 7.61
N THR A 117 -5.48 -0.82 7.04
CA THR A 117 -4.99 -0.66 5.68
C THR A 117 -6.09 -0.85 4.63
N SER A 118 -6.92 -1.89 4.73
CA SER A 118 -8.01 -2.15 3.78
C SER A 118 -9.07 -1.03 3.76
N ILE A 119 -9.37 -0.44 4.93
CA ILE A 119 -10.30 0.69 5.02
C ILE A 119 -9.72 1.92 4.30
N LEU A 120 -8.44 2.20 4.53
CA LEU A 120 -7.78 3.34 3.91
C LEU A 120 -7.59 3.16 2.39
N ILE A 121 -7.34 1.92 1.94
CA ILE A 121 -7.36 1.58 0.50
C ILE A 121 -8.73 1.93 -0.12
N GLY A 122 -9.84 1.56 0.53
CA GLY A 122 -11.18 1.89 0.06
C GLY A 122 -11.41 3.41 -0.01
N HIS A 123 -10.93 4.17 0.98
CA HIS A 123 -11.01 5.63 1.00
C HIS A 123 -10.23 6.26 -0.18
N VAL A 124 -9.00 5.82 -0.41
CA VAL A 124 -8.14 6.33 -1.50
C VAL A 124 -8.70 5.92 -2.87
N ALA A 125 -9.13 4.67 -3.03
CA ALA A 125 -9.69 4.18 -4.28
C ALA A 125 -11.00 4.90 -4.66
N GLY A 126 -11.85 5.22 -3.66
CA GLY A 126 -13.07 6.02 -3.85
C GLY A 126 -12.81 7.48 -4.18
N GLY A 127 -11.64 8.01 -3.82
CA GLY A 127 -11.27 9.39 -4.09
C GLY A 127 -10.37 9.61 -5.31
N THR A 128 -10.04 8.54 -6.06
CA THR A 128 -9.22 8.50 -7.28
C THR A 128 -9.95 7.72 -8.38
N SER A 129 -9.48 7.76 -9.63
CA SER A 129 -10.22 7.22 -10.79
C SER A 129 -9.48 6.11 -11.53
N THR A 130 -8.18 6.20 -11.71
CA THR A 130 -7.40 5.34 -12.62
C THR A 130 -6.18 4.69 -11.96
N ILE A 131 -5.56 5.33 -10.98
CA ILE A 131 -4.40 4.80 -10.28
C ILE A 131 -4.77 3.51 -9.55
N ARG A 132 -3.88 2.50 -9.61
CA ARG A 132 -4.07 1.29 -8.82
C ARG A 132 -3.82 1.59 -7.35
N VAL A 133 -4.65 1.05 -6.47
CA VAL A 133 -4.51 1.24 -5.02
C VAL A 133 -4.34 -0.12 -4.36
N GLY A 134 -3.46 -0.22 -3.38
CA GLY A 134 -3.22 -1.52 -2.76
C GLY A 134 -2.48 -1.48 -1.43
N ALA A 135 -2.14 -2.66 -0.94
CA ALA A 135 -1.37 -2.84 0.27
C ALA A 135 0.12 -3.04 -0.04
N GLY A 136 0.95 -2.30 0.65
CA GLY A 136 2.40 -2.45 0.55
C GLY A 136 3.09 -2.72 1.90
N GLY A 137 2.58 -3.77 2.66
CA GLY A 137 1.60 -4.84 2.44
C GLY A 137 0.72 -5.10 3.64
N ILE A 138 -0.20 -6.02 3.46
CA ILE A 138 -0.89 -6.67 4.58
C ILE A 138 0.07 -7.62 5.28
N MET A 139 0.18 -7.50 6.58
CA MET A 139 0.97 -8.41 7.42
C MET A 139 0.13 -9.68 7.68
N LEU A 140 0.07 -10.57 6.67
CA LEU A 140 -0.86 -11.70 6.64
C LEU A 140 -0.85 -12.54 7.93
N PRO A 141 0.31 -12.77 8.58
CA PRO A 141 0.31 -13.45 9.85
C PRO A 141 -0.52 -12.78 10.98
N ASN A 142 -0.96 -11.55 10.87
CA ASN A 142 -1.86 -10.89 11.83
C ASN A 142 -3.34 -11.12 11.53
N HIS A 143 -3.68 -11.75 10.41
CA HIS A 143 -5.03 -11.85 9.87
C HIS A 143 -5.42 -13.30 9.56
N SER A 144 -6.73 -13.56 9.42
CA SER A 144 -7.21 -14.76 8.78
C SER A 144 -7.18 -14.59 7.26
N PRO A 145 -6.64 -15.56 6.49
CA PRO A 145 -6.66 -15.52 5.02
C PRO A 145 -8.06 -15.29 4.44
N LEU A 146 -9.11 -15.91 5.01
CA LEU A 146 -10.50 -15.70 4.60
C LEU A 146 -10.91 -14.23 4.73
N VAL A 147 -10.64 -13.58 5.87
CA VAL A 147 -11.01 -12.19 6.10
C VAL A 147 -10.32 -11.25 5.11
N ILE A 148 -9.05 -11.51 4.81
CA ILE A 148 -8.31 -10.73 3.80
C ILE A 148 -8.87 -10.96 2.40
N ALA A 149 -9.22 -12.21 2.04
CA ALA A 149 -9.86 -12.53 0.77
C ALA A 149 -11.19 -11.78 0.60
N GLU A 150 -12.03 -11.74 1.64
CA GLU A 150 -13.32 -11.02 1.63
C GLU A 150 -13.13 -9.50 1.56
N GLN A 151 -12.18 -8.93 2.32
CA GLN A 151 -11.88 -7.49 2.27
C GLN A 151 -11.39 -7.06 0.90
N PHE A 152 -10.41 -7.76 0.32
CA PHE A 152 -9.85 -7.43 -0.99
C PHE A 152 -10.79 -7.82 -2.14
N GLY A 153 -11.59 -8.86 -1.96
CA GLY A 153 -12.71 -9.19 -2.85
C GLY A 153 -13.76 -8.08 -2.90
N THR A 154 -14.11 -7.51 -1.74
CA THR A 154 -15.01 -6.35 -1.64
C THR A 154 -14.41 -5.13 -2.34
N LEU A 155 -13.14 -4.81 -2.06
CA LEU A 155 -12.44 -3.70 -2.69
C LEU A 155 -12.37 -3.87 -4.22
N ALA A 156 -12.03 -5.06 -4.70
CA ALA A 156 -11.96 -5.35 -6.14
C ALA A 156 -13.33 -5.31 -6.83
N SER A 157 -14.40 -5.64 -6.11
CA SER A 157 -15.78 -5.51 -6.61
C SER A 157 -16.23 -4.06 -6.71
N LEU A 158 -15.85 -3.21 -5.74
CA LEU A 158 -16.14 -1.78 -5.73
C LEU A 158 -15.28 -1.01 -6.74
N TYR A 159 -14.03 -1.43 -6.94
CA TYR A 159 -13.03 -0.74 -7.77
C TYR A 159 -12.37 -1.71 -8.77
N PRO A 160 -13.10 -2.20 -9.80
CA PRO A 160 -12.62 -3.23 -10.71
C PRO A 160 -11.28 -2.87 -11.37
N ASN A 161 -10.37 -3.85 -11.45
CA ASN A 161 -9.04 -3.75 -12.07
C ASN A 161 -8.08 -2.74 -11.42
N ARG A 162 -8.39 -2.20 -10.23
CA ARG A 162 -7.59 -1.16 -9.57
C ARG A 162 -6.96 -1.60 -8.26
N ILE A 163 -7.26 -2.77 -7.74
CA ILE A 163 -6.82 -3.20 -6.41
C ILE A 163 -5.63 -4.15 -6.53
N ASP A 164 -4.61 -3.93 -5.69
CA ASP A 164 -3.45 -4.81 -5.50
C ASP A 164 -3.38 -5.29 -4.06
N LEU A 165 -2.94 -6.54 -3.86
CA LEU A 165 -2.75 -7.12 -2.54
C LEU A 165 -1.28 -7.53 -2.35
N GLY A 166 -0.50 -6.70 -1.68
CA GLY A 166 0.84 -7.06 -1.24
C GLY A 166 0.80 -7.76 0.13
N LEU A 167 1.53 -8.87 0.28
CA LEU A 167 1.58 -9.69 1.47
C LEU A 167 2.96 -9.67 2.12
N GLY A 168 3.05 -9.32 3.40
CA GLY A 168 4.24 -9.36 4.22
C GLY A 168 4.19 -10.47 5.27
N ARG A 169 5.36 -11.10 5.51
CA ARG A 169 5.52 -12.14 6.54
C ARG A 169 5.74 -11.55 7.94
N ALA A 170 6.49 -10.47 8.04
CA ALA A 170 6.83 -9.87 9.33
C ALA A 170 5.57 -9.31 10.01
N PRO A 171 5.43 -9.44 11.33
CA PRO A 171 4.24 -8.96 12.04
C PRO A 171 4.10 -7.41 12.02
N GLY A 172 5.09 -6.67 11.50
CA GLY A 172 5.03 -5.21 11.34
C GLY A 172 4.88 -4.41 12.64
N SER A 173 5.15 -5.05 13.78
CA SER A 173 4.85 -4.50 15.11
C SER A 173 5.75 -5.15 16.17
N ASP A 174 5.83 -4.53 17.36
CA ASP A 174 6.47 -5.12 18.51
C ASP A 174 5.65 -6.30 19.09
N TYR A 175 6.25 -7.03 20.05
CA TYR A 175 5.61 -8.20 20.67
C TYR A 175 4.26 -7.85 21.34
N ALA A 176 4.13 -6.66 21.93
CA ALA A 176 2.90 -6.24 22.60
C ALA A 176 1.77 -6.02 21.58
N ALA A 177 2.05 -5.36 20.45
CA ALA A 177 1.10 -5.17 19.37
C ALA A 177 0.75 -6.51 18.68
N ALA A 178 1.73 -7.39 18.43
CA ALA A 178 1.47 -8.72 17.90
C ALA A 178 0.54 -9.53 18.80
N ARG A 179 0.74 -9.46 20.13
CA ARG A 179 -0.14 -10.09 21.11
C ARG A 179 -1.55 -9.50 21.13
N ALA A 180 -1.67 -8.17 20.95
CA ALA A 180 -2.98 -7.51 20.90
C ALA A 180 -3.77 -7.86 19.64
N LEU A 181 -3.09 -8.07 18.51
CA LEU A 181 -3.70 -8.45 17.24
C LEU A 181 -4.11 -9.92 17.19
N ARG A 182 -3.38 -10.79 17.87
CA ARG A 182 -3.60 -12.25 17.85
C ARG A 182 -4.07 -12.77 19.19
N ARG A 183 -5.20 -13.45 19.16
CA ARG A 183 -5.66 -14.26 20.31
C ARG A 183 -4.92 -15.60 20.41
N ASN A 184 -4.38 -16.11 19.31
CA ASN A 184 -3.60 -17.35 19.28
C ASN A 184 -2.15 -17.06 18.89
N LEU A 185 -1.26 -17.01 19.89
CA LEU A 185 0.19 -16.77 19.73
C LEU A 185 0.95 -17.98 19.17
N ALA A 186 0.29 -19.16 19.07
CA ALA A 186 0.88 -20.36 18.50
C ALA A 186 0.84 -20.39 16.95
N ALA A 187 0.22 -19.41 16.31
CA ALA A 187 0.31 -19.28 14.86
C ALA A 187 1.71 -18.75 14.49
N ASP A 188 2.51 -19.64 13.94
CA ASP A 188 3.92 -19.42 13.62
C ASP A 188 4.08 -18.59 12.34
N ALA A 189 5.12 -17.75 12.27
CA ALA A 189 5.53 -17.09 11.03
C ALA A 189 5.95 -18.11 9.94
N ASP A 190 6.19 -19.35 10.33
CA ASP A 190 6.47 -20.46 9.42
C ASP A 190 5.22 -20.93 8.66
N ALA A 191 4.01 -20.62 9.14
CA ALA A 191 2.76 -20.88 8.42
C ALA A 191 2.47 -19.90 7.26
N PHE A 192 3.27 -18.85 7.10
CA PHE A 192 3.04 -17.83 6.07
C PHE A 192 2.90 -18.38 4.64
N PRO A 193 3.69 -19.37 4.17
CA PRO A 193 3.47 -19.96 2.85
C PRO A 193 2.10 -20.63 2.71
N ASP A 194 1.64 -21.35 3.74
CA ASP A 194 0.34 -22.02 3.75
C ASP A 194 -0.79 -21.00 3.78
N ASP A 195 -0.67 -19.93 4.57
CA ASP A 195 -1.61 -18.80 4.59
C ASP A 195 -1.73 -18.12 3.22
N VAL A 196 -0.60 -17.97 2.49
CA VAL A 196 -0.60 -17.43 1.13
C VAL A 196 -1.30 -18.37 0.15
N LEU A 197 -1.04 -19.67 0.24
CA LEU A 197 -1.71 -20.67 -0.62
C LEU A 197 -3.20 -20.72 -0.35
N GLU A 198 -3.62 -20.69 0.92
CA GLU A 198 -5.03 -20.64 1.34
C GLU A 198 -5.71 -19.38 0.78
N LEU A 199 -5.06 -18.23 0.87
CA LEU A 199 -5.58 -16.97 0.31
C LEU A 199 -5.75 -17.02 -1.20
N LEU A 200 -4.77 -17.58 -1.92
CA LEU A 200 -4.85 -17.76 -3.38
C LEU A 200 -5.99 -18.73 -3.76
N ASP A 201 -6.21 -19.77 -2.96
CA ASP A 201 -7.31 -20.71 -3.17
C ASP A 201 -8.68 -20.03 -2.98
N TYR A 202 -8.84 -19.12 -2.00
CA TYR A 202 -10.08 -18.34 -1.83
C TYR A 202 -10.41 -17.47 -3.05
N PHE A 203 -9.43 -16.97 -3.78
CA PHE A 203 -9.65 -16.23 -5.01
C PHE A 203 -9.87 -17.12 -6.24
N ALA A 204 -9.52 -18.40 -6.17
CA ALA A 204 -9.63 -19.31 -7.30
C ALA A 204 -11.11 -19.55 -7.70
N PRO A 205 -11.44 -19.62 -9.01
CA PRO A 205 -12.81 -19.95 -9.44
C PRO A 205 -13.29 -21.31 -8.95
N ALA A 206 -12.37 -22.29 -8.85
CA ALA A 206 -12.60 -23.65 -8.38
C ALA A 206 -11.84 -23.90 -7.06
N SER A 207 -12.15 -23.12 -6.03
CA SER A 207 -11.58 -23.29 -4.70
C SER A 207 -11.92 -24.66 -4.12
N LYS A 208 -10.94 -25.28 -3.47
CA LYS A 208 -11.09 -26.55 -2.74
C LYS A 208 -11.53 -26.34 -1.30
N ASN A 209 -11.53 -25.11 -0.83
CA ASN A 209 -11.96 -24.76 0.52
C ASN A 209 -13.48 -25.02 0.68
N PRO A 210 -13.91 -25.65 1.79
CA PRO A 210 -15.34 -25.81 2.09
C PRO A 210 -16.04 -24.48 2.38
N VAL A 211 -15.29 -23.47 2.85
CA VAL A 211 -15.76 -22.09 3.06
C VAL A 211 -15.39 -21.25 1.83
N GLN A 212 -16.29 -20.41 1.39
CA GLN A 212 -16.08 -19.53 0.25
C GLN A 212 -15.91 -18.09 0.71
N ALA A 213 -14.92 -17.39 0.15
CA ALA A 213 -14.83 -15.94 0.29
C ALA A 213 -15.90 -15.26 -0.58
N VAL A 214 -16.81 -14.51 0.05
CA VAL A 214 -17.90 -13.79 -0.64
C VAL A 214 -17.98 -12.35 -0.15
N PRO A 215 -17.64 -11.36 -1.04
CA PRO A 215 -17.07 -11.54 -2.39
C PRO A 215 -15.58 -11.93 -2.31
N GLY A 216 -15.05 -12.54 -3.35
CA GLY A 216 -13.64 -12.96 -3.43
C GLY A 216 -13.44 -14.02 -4.49
N ARG A 217 -14.20 -15.11 -4.40
CA ARG A 217 -14.07 -16.25 -5.31
C ARG A 217 -14.21 -15.86 -6.78
N GLY A 218 -13.22 -16.25 -7.59
CA GLY A 218 -13.16 -15.97 -9.02
C GLY A 218 -12.68 -14.58 -9.38
N LEU A 219 -12.37 -13.72 -8.39
CA LEU A 219 -11.83 -12.38 -8.65
C LEU A 219 -10.32 -12.45 -8.84
N GLN A 220 -9.83 -11.76 -9.88
CA GLN A 220 -8.42 -11.68 -10.17
C GLN A 220 -7.79 -10.48 -9.45
N VAL A 221 -7.54 -10.63 -8.14
CA VAL A 221 -6.79 -9.64 -7.36
C VAL A 221 -5.29 -9.93 -7.52
N PRO A 222 -4.46 -9.03 -8.10
CA PRO A 222 -3.03 -9.24 -8.18
C PRO A 222 -2.41 -9.35 -6.80
N VAL A 223 -1.83 -10.51 -6.49
CA VAL A 223 -1.13 -10.79 -5.23
C VAL A 223 0.37 -10.63 -5.44
N TRP A 224 1.03 -9.92 -4.51
CA TRP A 224 2.46 -9.67 -4.48
C TRP A 224 3.06 -10.22 -3.19
N ILE A 225 4.26 -10.79 -3.27
CA ILE A 225 5.03 -11.14 -2.07
C ILE A 225 5.99 -9.98 -1.75
N LEU A 226 5.91 -9.47 -0.52
CA LEU A 226 6.79 -8.43 -0.01
C LEU A 226 7.78 -9.00 1.00
N GLY A 227 8.99 -8.45 1.00
CA GLY A 227 9.99 -8.85 1.98
C GLY A 227 11.21 -7.96 2.01
N SER A 228 12.05 -8.18 3.03
CA SER A 228 13.36 -7.57 3.20
C SER A 228 14.45 -8.65 3.45
N SER A 229 14.13 -9.91 3.13
CA SER A 229 15.00 -11.08 3.33
C SER A 229 14.93 -12.01 2.11
N LEU A 230 15.79 -13.02 2.09
CA LEU A 230 15.85 -14.00 1.00
C LEU A 230 14.60 -14.89 0.93
N PHE A 231 13.94 -15.14 2.07
CA PHE A 231 12.74 -15.99 2.14
C PHE A 231 11.61 -15.51 1.23
N GLY A 232 11.29 -14.21 1.24
CA GLY A 232 10.24 -13.66 0.37
C GLY A 232 10.55 -13.83 -1.12
N ALA A 233 11.83 -13.72 -1.49
CA ALA A 233 12.29 -13.95 -2.87
C ALA A 233 12.08 -15.40 -3.31
N GLN A 234 12.45 -16.36 -2.46
CA GLN A 234 12.28 -17.79 -2.72
C GLN A 234 10.80 -18.16 -2.83
N LEU A 235 9.96 -17.67 -1.91
CA LEU A 235 8.53 -17.93 -1.94
C LEU A 235 7.86 -17.35 -3.20
N ALA A 236 8.16 -16.08 -3.53
CA ALA A 236 7.63 -15.44 -4.73
C ALA A 236 8.05 -16.19 -6.01
N ALA A 237 9.31 -16.63 -6.08
CA ALA A 237 9.83 -17.40 -7.20
C ALA A 237 9.10 -18.74 -7.36
N ALA A 238 8.95 -19.50 -6.26
CA ALA A 238 8.29 -20.81 -6.26
C ALA A 238 6.80 -20.74 -6.62
N LEU A 239 6.11 -19.66 -6.22
CA LEU A 239 4.69 -19.45 -6.53
C LEU A 239 4.44 -18.73 -7.85
N GLY A 240 5.49 -18.27 -8.53
CA GLY A 240 5.37 -17.48 -9.78
C GLY A 240 4.62 -16.16 -9.57
N LEU A 241 4.82 -15.51 -8.42
CA LEU A 241 4.19 -14.23 -8.06
C LEU A 241 5.16 -13.05 -8.23
N PRO A 242 4.68 -11.83 -8.47
CA PRO A 242 5.51 -10.64 -8.48
C PRO A 242 6.10 -10.38 -7.08
N TYR A 243 7.32 -9.86 -7.05
CA TYR A 243 8.10 -9.67 -5.84
C TYR A 243 8.41 -8.20 -5.59
N ALA A 244 8.17 -7.72 -4.37
CA ALA A 244 8.54 -6.37 -3.95
C ALA A 244 9.52 -6.42 -2.76
N PHE A 245 10.71 -5.81 -2.93
CA PHE A 245 11.73 -5.76 -1.88
C PHE A 245 11.76 -4.40 -1.19
N ALA A 246 11.72 -4.41 0.14
CA ALA A 246 11.66 -3.22 0.98
C ALA A 246 13.05 -2.55 1.17
N SER A 247 13.76 -2.29 0.07
CA SER A 247 15.12 -1.74 0.08
C SER A 247 15.22 -0.32 0.65
N HIS A 248 14.13 0.43 0.69
CA HIS A 248 14.07 1.77 1.25
C HIS A 248 14.33 1.85 2.76
N PHE A 249 14.29 0.72 3.49
CA PHE A 249 14.65 0.66 4.91
C PHE A 249 15.49 -0.57 5.31
N ALA A 250 15.62 -1.59 4.45
CA ALA A 250 16.39 -2.81 4.73
C ALA A 250 17.11 -3.31 3.47
N PRO A 251 18.12 -2.57 2.96
CA PRO A 251 18.75 -2.83 1.67
C PRO A 251 19.73 -4.02 1.65
N GLN A 252 20.14 -4.56 2.82
CA GLN A 252 21.33 -5.43 2.96
C GLN A 252 21.33 -6.67 2.07
N HIS A 253 20.17 -7.30 1.86
CA HIS A 253 20.06 -8.53 1.06
C HIS A 253 19.43 -8.32 -0.32
N MET A 254 19.23 -7.08 -0.74
CA MET A 254 18.47 -6.74 -1.94
C MET A 254 18.98 -7.43 -3.20
N LEU A 255 20.26 -7.30 -3.53
CA LEU A 255 20.83 -7.85 -4.76
C LEU A 255 20.81 -9.38 -4.77
N GLN A 256 21.09 -10.01 -3.63
CA GLN A 256 21.00 -11.46 -3.50
C GLN A 256 19.56 -11.95 -3.65
N ALA A 257 18.59 -11.26 -3.04
CA ALA A 257 17.17 -11.58 -3.18
C ALA A 257 16.68 -11.47 -4.64
N ILE A 258 17.08 -10.41 -5.36
CA ILE A 258 16.77 -10.24 -6.78
C ILE A 258 17.36 -11.39 -7.61
N SER A 259 18.62 -11.77 -7.36
CA SER A 259 19.29 -12.85 -8.06
C SER A 259 18.57 -14.19 -7.85
N ILE A 260 18.24 -14.54 -6.61
CA ILE A 260 17.51 -15.76 -6.24
C ILE A 260 16.12 -15.75 -6.92
N TYR A 261 15.36 -14.67 -6.77
CA TYR A 261 14.01 -14.57 -7.35
C TYR A 261 14.03 -14.79 -8.87
N ARG A 262 14.98 -14.16 -9.59
CA ARG A 262 15.08 -14.29 -11.05
C ARG A 262 15.58 -15.66 -11.51
N ALA A 263 16.52 -16.25 -10.77
CA ALA A 263 17.09 -17.55 -11.10
C ALA A 263 16.10 -18.70 -10.88
N ASP A 264 15.35 -18.66 -9.79
CA ASP A 264 14.47 -19.74 -9.35
C ASP A 264 13.00 -19.56 -9.76
N PHE A 265 12.68 -18.48 -10.50
CA PHE A 265 11.30 -18.13 -10.87
C PHE A 265 10.61 -19.22 -11.69
N GLN A 266 9.45 -19.65 -11.22
CA GLN A 266 8.58 -20.59 -11.90
C GLN A 266 7.39 -19.85 -12.52
N PRO A 267 7.23 -19.85 -13.85
CA PRO A 267 6.07 -19.25 -14.52
C PRO A 267 4.76 -19.85 -13.97
N SER A 268 3.77 -19.00 -13.75
CA SER A 268 2.47 -19.38 -13.21
C SER A 268 1.32 -18.77 -14.02
N GLN A 269 0.07 -19.07 -13.60
CA GLN A 269 -1.11 -18.40 -14.14
C GLN A 269 -1.16 -16.90 -13.80
N TYR A 270 -0.39 -16.46 -12.82
CA TYR A 270 -0.35 -15.06 -12.37
C TYR A 270 0.71 -14.24 -13.11
N LEU A 271 1.84 -14.87 -13.45
CA LEU A 271 2.98 -14.17 -14.03
C LEU A 271 3.83 -15.10 -14.91
N ALA A 272 4.05 -14.68 -16.17
CA ALA A 272 4.83 -15.46 -17.13
C ALA A 272 6.35 -15.24 -17.02
N LYS A 273 6.78 -14.11 -16.49
CA LYS A 273 8.18 -13.71 -16.32
C LYS A 273 8.38 -13.03 -14.97
N PRO A 274 9.57 -13.12 -14.35
CA PRO A 274 9.83 -12.46 -13.08
C PRO A 274 9.59 -10.94 -13.18
N HIS A 275 9.01 -10.35 -12.14
CA HIS A 275 8.77 -8.91 -12.02
C HIS A 275 9.20 -8.44 -10.63
N VAL A 276 10.21 -7.58 -10.58
CA VAL A 276 10.85 -7.08 -9.36
C VAL A 276 10.52 -5.61 -9.16
N MET A 277 9.85 -5.30 -8.05
CA MET A 277 9.65 -3.94 -7.56
C MET A 277 10.60 -3.65 -6.40
N LEU A 278 11.25 -2.48 -6.40
CA LEU A 278 12.17 -2.08 -5.33
C LEU A 278 11.71 -0.82 -4.64
N GLY A 279 11.71 -0.83 -3.31
CA GLY A 279 11.47 0.36 -2.51
C GLY A 279 12.65 1.33 -2.59
N PHE A 280 12.37 2.61 -2.81
CA PHE A 280 13.40 3.65 -2.90
C PHE A 280 12.92 4.95 -2.27
N ASN A 281 13.71 5.55 -1.37
CA ASN A 281 13.35 6.82 -0.79
C ASN A 281 13.75 7.97 -1.71
N VAL A 282 12.90 8.98 -1.85
CA VAL A 282 13.22 10.21 -2.56
C VAL A 282 12.86 11.41 -1.70
N PHE A 283 13.82 12.32 -1.53
CA PHE A 283 13.64 13.64 -0.95
C PHE A 283 14.15 14.65 -1.96
N ALA A 284 13.27 15.10 -2.85
CA ALA A 284 13.57 16.05 -3.89
C ALA A 284 13.08 17.44 -3.51
N ALA A 285 13.90 18.45 -3.76
CA ALA A 285 13.55 19.86 -3.65
C ALA A 285 14.30 20.66 -4.72
N GLU A 286 14.07 21.97 -4.82
CA GLU A 286 14.73 22.83 -5.83
C GLU A 286 16.25 22.87 -5.68
N THR A 287 16.76 22.62 -4.46
CA THR A 287 18.20 22.60 -4.17
C THR A 287 18.56 21.40 -3.28
N ASP A 288 19.82 20.96 -3.36
CA ASP A 288 20.34 19.90 -2.50
C ASP A 288 20.21 20.24 -1.01
N ALA A 289 20.42 21.50 -0.64
CA ALA A 289 20.31 21.96 0.75
C ALA A 289 18.86 21.88 1.28
N ALA A 290 17.87 22.30 0.48
CA ALA A 290 16.46 22.21 0.84
C ALA A 290 16.02 20.73 0.97
N ALA A 291 16.42 19.87 0.06
CA ALA A 291 16.15 18.45 0.11
C ALA A 291 16.77 17.76 1.33
N ALA A 292 18.03 18.11 1.64
CA ALA A 292 18.71 17.61 2.83
C ALA A 292 17.97 18.02 4.12
N LEU A 293 17.46 19.25 4.19
CA LEU A 293 16.64 19.70 5.33
C LEU A 293 15.34 18.87 5.45
N CYS A 294 14.60 18.68 4.35
CA CYS A 294 13.37 17.87 4.33
C CYS A 294 13.61 16.44 4.79
N ALA A 295 14.73 15.83 4.40
CA ALA A 295 15.07 14.45 4.75
C ALA A 295 15.34 14.26 6.26
N THR A 296 15.72 15.32 6.99
CA THR A 296 16.02 15.23 8.43
C THR A 296 14.83 14.74 9.25
N SER A 297 13.59 14.99 8.83
CA SER A 297 12.39 14.51 9.52
C SER A 297 12.36 12.97 9.56
N MET A 298 12.56 12.32 8.42
CA MET A 298 12.60 10.86 8.34
C MET A 298 13.83 10.28 9.05
N GLN A 299 15.00 10.93 8.92
CA GLN A 299 16.23 10.52 9.59
C GLN A 299 16.05 10.50 11.13
N GLN A 300 15.46 11.57 11.70
CA GLN A 300 15.13 11.64 13.12
C GLN A 300 14.12 10.56 13.53
N ALA A 301 13.04 10.38 12.74
CA ALA A 301 12.03 9.37 13.01
C ALA A 301 12.64 7.95 13.02
N PHE A 302 13.55 7.66 12.09
CA PHE A 302 14.23 6.38 12.00
C PHE A 302 15.17 6.12 13.20
N VAL A 303 15.96 7.12 13.60
CA VAL A 303 16.82 7.04 14.80
C VAL A 303 15.97 6.84 16.06
N ASN A 304 14.87 7.58 16.21
CA ASN A 304 13.93 7.43 17.32
C ASN A 304 13.34 6.02 17.37
N TYR A 305 12.88 5.50 16.24
CA TYR A 305 12.35 4.15 16.15
C TYR A 305 13.37 3.08 16.58
N ARG A 306 14.61 3.16 16.06
CA ARG A 306 15.69 2.23 16.40
C ARG A 306 16.14 2.34 17.86
N SER A 307 15.94 3.49 18.47
CA SER A 307 16.20 3.73 19.90
C SER A 307 15.02 3.31 20.81
N GLY A 308 13.99 2.65 20.27
CA GLY A 308 12.81 2.22 21.03
C GLY A 308 11.89 3.35 21.46
N ARG A 309 11.95 4.51 20.82
CA ARG A 309 11.14 5.70 21.11
C ARG A 309 10.36 6.17 19.87
N PRO A 310 9.49 5.31 19.30
CA PRO A 310 8.69 5.71 18.14
C PRO A 310 7.81 6.91 18.49
N ALA A 311 7.75 7.89 17.60
CA ALA A 311 7.01 9.14 17.78
C ALA A 311 6.34 9.56 16.47
N GLN A 312 5.56 10.64 16.51
CA GLN A 312 5.09 11.34 15.33
C GLN A 312 6.29 11.84 14.50
N LEU A 313 6.07 12.03 13.18
CA LEU A 313 7.12 12.52 12.28
C LEU A 313 7.59 13.90 12.74
N PRO A 314 8.85 14.06 13.17
CA PRO A 314 9.33 15.34 13.71
C PRO A 314 9.51 16.38 12.62
N ALA A 315 9.46 17.65 13.03
CA ALA A 315 9.78 18.78 12.15
C ALA A 315 11.23 18.68 11.64
N PRO A 316 11.53 19.23 10.44
CA PRO A 316 12.88 19.26 9.92
C PRO A 316 13.81 20.06 10.84
N LEU A 317 15.03 19.56 11.02
CA LEU A 317 16.00 20.14 11.95
C LEU A 317 17.25 20.61 11.20
N PRO A 318 17.46 21.94 11.08
CA PRO A 318 18.69 22.47 10.50
C PRO A 318 19.94 22.03 11.27
N GLY A 319 21.00 21.68 10.57
CA GLY A 319 22.25 21.21 11.18
C GLY A 319 22.12 19.84 11.86
N TYR A 320 21.15 18.99 11.45
CA TYR A 320 20.98 17.66 12.04
C TYR A 320 22.16 16.73 11.75
N ALA A 321 22.72 16.81 10.54
CA ALA A 321 23.87 15.99 10.13
C ALA A 321 25.10 16.22 11.01
N GLU A 322 25.33 17.46 11.44
CA GLU A 322 26.45 17.84 12.31
C GLU A 322 26.25 17.40 13.78
N ARG A 323 24.99 17.23 14.18
CA ARG A 323 24.62 16.84 15.55
C ARG A 323 24.54 15.33 15.75
N MET A 324 24.50 14.55 14.67
CA MET A 324 24.42 13.09 14.74
C MET A 324 25.70 12.52 15.36
N SER A 325 25.55 11.60 16.29
CA SER A 325 26.62 10.76 16.77
C SER A 325 27.15 9.80 15.66
N ALA A 326 28.35 9.31 15.80
CA ALA A 326 28.93 8.37 14.84
C ALA A 326 28.08 7.08 14.67
N PRO A 327 27.52 6.47 15.74
CA PRO A 327 26.61 5.33 15.61
C PRO A 327 25.31 5.66 14.83
N GLU A 328 24.69 6.82 15.08
CA GLU A 328 23.49 7.23 14.35
C GLU A 328 23.77 7.44 12.87
N ARG A 329 24.90 8.07 12.53
CA ARG A 329 25.36 8.25 11.15
C ARG A 329 25.55 6.88 10.46
N ALA A 330 26.31 5.98 11.08
CA ALA A 330 26.54 4.64 10.54
C ALA A 330 25.25 3.85 10.33
N LEU A 331 24.29 3.98 11.27
CA LEU A 331 22.96 3.40 11.12
C LEU A 331 22.24 3.94 9.89
N LEU A 332 22.15 5.27 9.74
CA LEU A 332 21.45 5.90 8.62
C LEU A 332 22.13 5.60 7.28
N ASP A 333 23.47 5.63 7.21
CA ASP A 333 24.22 5.29 6.00
C ASP A 333 23.94 3.83 5.55
N SER A 334 23.82 2.91 6.52
CA SER A 334 23.48 1.51 6.22
C SER A 334 22.05 1.34 5.68
N VAL A 335 21.08 1.94 6.35
CA VAL A 335 19.64 1.70 6.03
C VAL A 335 19.11 2.58 4.92
N LEU A 336 19.72 3.73 4.67
CA LEU A 336 19.29 4.70 3.66
C LEU A 336 20.15 4.65 2.38
N SER A 337 20.88 3.56 2.14
CA SER A 337 21.67 3.40 0.91
C SER A 337 20.81 3.40 -0.36
N CYS A 338 19.52 3.00 -0.29
CA CYS A 338 18.55 3.11 -1.37
C CYS A 338 17.73 4.40 -1.23
N THR A 339 18.42 5.55 -1.26
CA THR A 339 17.81 6.88 -1.08
C THR A 339 18.46 7.89 -2.03
N ALA A 340 17.64 8.78 -2.60
CA ALA A 340 18.06 9.99 -3.28
C ALA A 340 17.61 11.23 -2.48
N ILE A 341 18.54 12.10 -2.15
CA ILE A 341 18.30 13.39 -1.49
C ILE A 341 18.98 14.45 -2.33
N GLY A 342 18.25 15.44 -2.85
CA GLY A 342 18.84 16.53 -3.60
C GLY A 342 17.91 17.23 -4.57
N SER A 343 18.54 18.08 -5.38
CA SER A 343 17.95 18.77 -6.53
C SER A 343 17.51 17.78 -7.62
N PRO A 344 16.71 18.21 -8.60
CA PRO A 344 16.27 17.35 -9.70
C PRO A 344 17.41 16.60 -10.39
N ASP A 345 18.55 17.24 -10.61
CA ASP A 345 19.70 16.60 -11.27
C ASP A 345 20.38 15.57 -10.38
N THR A 346 20.56 15.85 -9.09
CA THR A 346 21.09 14.91 -8.09
C THR A 346 20.19 13.68 -7.98
N VAL A 347 18.86 13.87 -7.87
CA VAL A 347 17.89 12.77 -7.77
C VAL A 347 17.86 11.95 -9.06
N ARG A 348 17.89 12.60 -10.23
CA ARG A 348 17.94 11.91 -11.53
C ARG A 348 19.15 10.99 -11.64
N ALA A 349 20.34 11.50 -11.32
CA ALA A 349 21.57 10.70 -11.37
C ALA A 349 21.51 9.48 -10.45
N ARG A 350 20.98 9.66 -9.23
CA ARG A 350 20.82 8.56 -8.26
C ARG A 350 19.82 7.50 -8.71
N LEU A 351 18.65 7.90 -9.22
CA LEU A 351 17.64 6.99 -9.75
C LEU A 351 18.16 6.20 -10.95
N GLN A 352 18.85 6.86 -11.90
CA GLN A 352 19.45 6.22 -13.06
C GLN A 352 20.50 5.17 -12.64
N ALA A 353 21.40 5.54 -11.73
CA ALA A 353 22.41 4.62 -11.22
C ALA A 353 21.77 3.41 -10.51
N PHE A 354 20.73 3.62 -9.69
CA PHE A 354 20.03 2.55 -9.00
C PHE A 354 19.31 1.60 -9.96
N ILE A 355 18.58 2.13 -10.94
CA ILE A 355 17.89 1.35 -11.97
C ILE A 355 18.90 0.53 -12.78
N ALA A 356 19.99 1.14 -13.23
CA ALA A 356 21.03 0.46 -14.00
C ALA A 356 21.71 -0.67 -13.19
N HIS A 357 21.94 -0.44 -11.88
CA HIS A 357 22.58 -1.42 -11.00
C HIS A 357 21.68 -2.62 -10.68
N THR A 358 20.38 -2.41 -10.50
CA THR A 358 19.43 -3.43 -10.03
C THR A 358 18.64 -4.10 -11.15
N ALA A 359 18.53 -3.42 -12.29
CA ALA A 359 17.62 -3.77 -13.36
C ALA A 359 16.17 -4.00 -12.84
N ALA A 360 15.72 -3.14 -11.91
CA ALA A 360 14.37 -3.20 -11.36
C ALA A 360 13.31 -3.03 -12.47
N ASP A 361 12.20 -3.77 -12.36
CA ASP A 361 11.09 -3.66 -13.29
C ASP A 361 10.12 -2.54 -12.91
N GLU A 362 10.07 -2.16 -11.62
CA GLU A 362 9.28 -1.05 -11.07
C GLU A 362 9.95 -0.46 -9.83
N LEU A 363 9.80 0.85 -9.57
CA LEU A 363 10.21 1.48 -8.32
C LEU A 363 9.00 1.89 -7.47
N MET A 364 9.06 1.56 -6.18
CA MET A 364 8.11 2.00 -5.17
C MET A 364 8.74 3.14 -4.37
N ILE A 365 8.30 4.36 -4.64
CA ILE A 365 8.86 5.58 -4.06
C ILE A 365 8.22 5.87 -2.70
N ALA A 366 9.06 6.05 -1.69
CA ALA A 366 8.66 6.53 -0.37
C ALA A 366 9.26 7.91 -0.09
N SER A 367 8.47 8.81 0.48
CA SER A 367 8.91 10.17 0.83
C SER A 367 8.19 10.62 2.09
N GLN A 368 8.85 10.50 3.25
CA GLN A 368 8.32 10.92 4.54
C GLN A 368 8.84 12.33 4.88
N ILE A 369 8.22 13.33 4.29
CA ILE A 369 8.50 14.75 4.50
C ILE A 369 7.43 15.33 5.43
N PHE A 370 7.85 16.19 6.36
CA PHE A 370 6.99 16.78 7.40
C PHE A 370 5.88 17.66 6.85
N ALA A 371 6.23 18.65 6.02
CA ALA A 371 5.27 19.55 5.41
C ALA A 371 4.65 18.89 4.17
N HIS A 372 3.32 18.84 4.12
CA HIS A 372 2.60 18.16 3.03
C HIS A 372 2.87 18.81 1.65
N THR A 373 2.97 20.13 1.59
CA THR A 373 3.31 20.86 0.36
C THR A 373 4.68 20.49 -0.18
N GLU A 374 5.69 20.38 0.69
CA GLU A 374 7.04 19.95 0.32
C GLU A 374 7.04 18.47 -0.08
N ARG A 375 6.22 17.66 0.59
CA ARG A 375 6.02 16.25 0.22
C ARG A 375 5.43 16.11 -1.17
N LEU A 376 4.39 16.87 -1.50
CA LEU A 376 3.81 16.91 -2.85
C LEU A 376 4.86 17.33 -3.87
N ARG A 377 5.61 18.40 -3.59
CA ARG A 377 6.65 18.88 -4.52
C ARG A 377 7.74 17.84 -4.77
N SER A 378 8.15 17.09 -3.75
CA SER A 378 9.13 16.01 -3.91
C SER A 378 8.62 14.89 -4.85
N TYR A 379 7.35 14.49 -4.74
CA TYR A 379 6.76 13.53 -5.67
C TYR A 379 6.56 14.11 -7.08
N GLU A 380 6.22 15.38 -7.21
CA GLU A 380 6.10 16.07 -8.50
C GLU A 380 7.43 16.11 -9.24
N ILE A 381 8.50 16.59 -8.59
CA ILE A 381 9.87 16.60 -9.15
C ILE A 381 10.27 15.17 -9.56
N THR A 382 9.94 14.17 -8.74
CA THR A 382 10.24 12.77 -9.07
C THR A 382 9.52 12.34 -10.35
N ALA A 383 8.25 12.68 -10.52
CA ALA A 383 7.49 12.38 -11.73
C ALA A 383 8.05 13.11 -12.97
N GLU A 384 8.44 14.39 -12.84
CA GLU A 384 9.10 15.16 -13.90
C GLU A 384 10.42 14.50 -14.33
N ILE A 385 11.20 13.99 -13.37
CA ILE A 385 12.44 13.26 -13.64
C ILE A 385 12.13 11.98 -14.47
N PHE A 386 11.18 11.16 -14.04
CA PHE A 386 10.80 9.94 -14.77
C PHE A 386 10.24 10.25 -16.17
N ALA A 387 9.47 11.32 -16.33
CA ALA A 387 8.95 11.76 -17.63
C ALA A 387 10.07 12.20 -18.59
N GLY A 388 11.16 12.77 -18.08
CA GLY A 388 12.32 13.21 -18.84
C GLY A 388 13.41 12.14 -19.06
N MET A 389 13.25 10.93 -18.47
CA MET A 389 14.19 9.84 -18.70
C MET A 389 13.93 9.16 -20.05
N PRO A 390 14.95 8.80 -20.85
CA PRO A 390 14.76 8.05 -22.08
C PRO A 390 14.12 6.69 -21.79
N ALA A 391 13.22 6.21 -22.68
CA ALA A 391 12.69 4.86 -22.60
C ALA A 391 13.84 3.86 -22.70
N ALA A 392 13.76 2.76 -21.94
CA ALA A 392 14.70 1.64 -22.11
C ALA A 392 14.60 1.12 -23.56
N ALA A 393 15.76 0.96 -24.20
CA ALA A 393 15.88 0.50 -25.58
C ALA A 393 15.45 -0.97 -25.72
#